data_96c33d5d296a5f1a955c772823ca880e
#
_entry.id   96c33d5d296a5f1a955c772823ca880e
#
_cell.length_a   1.000
_cell.length_b   1.000
_cell.length_c   1.000
_cell.angle_alpha   90.00
_cell.angle_beta   90.00
_cell.angle_gamma   90.00
#
_symmetry.space_group_name_H-M   'P 1'
#
loop_
_entity.id
_entity.type
_entity.pdbx_description
1 polymer ?
#
loop_
_entity_poly.entity_id
_entity_poly.type
_entity_poly.pdbx_seq_one_letter_code
_entity_poly.pdbx_strand_id
1 'polypeptide(L)'
;YIVLTNDKYPSLKIVRSKVRKRIKGKVFGPFPNVVSARNTVNLINRMYPLKKCDKLKKDLCLYYHIGECLGYCKVDIDKDIIDNMTNEITRVLNGDYKFVTKRLSEEMKKASDSLNFEKALEFKNMISDIENTVSKQIIVSNVKYNFDVFGFYEVDNFLIIAIMFVRDGVVCFKTNKIINDYIDAYDTYIRFIVYFYEKYDLPKKIVVNDVPNALSLEEVLGVSVLIPSRGDV
;
A
#
# COMPACT_ATOMS: atom_id res chain seq x y z
N TYR A 1 -0.57 -2.98 3.92
CA TYR A 1 0.28 -1.82 4.16
C TYR A 1 1.73 -2.23 4.37
N ILE A 2 2.65 -1.36 4.01
CA ILE A 2 4.06 -1.40 4.42
C ILE A 2 4.25 -0.42 5.56
N VAL A 3 4.98 -0.82 6.60
CA VAL A 3 5.24 -0.01 7.77
C VAL A 3 6.74 0.16 7.93
N LEU A 4 7.20 1.39 7.95
CA LEU A 4 8.54 1.75 8.40
C LEU A 4 8.47 1.99 9.90
N THR A 5 9.17 1.16 10.69
CA THR A 5 9.12 1.25 12.16
C THR A 5 9.83 2.51 12.67
N ASN A 6 9.32 3.09 13.76
CA ASN A 6 9.95 4.24 14.43
C ASN A 6 10.95 3.82 15.51
N ASP A 7 11.48 2.60 15.42
CA ASP A 7 12.48 2.10 16.36
C ASP A 7 13.83 2.81 16.16
N LYS A 8 14.72 2.79 17.16
CA LYS A 8 16.11 3.28 17.04
C LYS A 8 16.78 2.74 15.77
N TYR A 9 16.46 1.52 15.37
CA TYR A 9 16.96 0.86 14.18
C TYR A 9 15.77 0.47 13.28
N PRO A 10 15.46 1.28 12.27
CA PRO A 10 14.25 1.12 11.47
C PRO A 10 14.28 -0.17 10.63
N SER A 11 13.10 -0.73 10.44
CA SER A 11 12.86 -1.89 9.60
C SER A 11 11.55 -1.76 8.83
N LEU A 12 11.42 -2.46 7.72
CA LEU A 12 10.17 -2.55 6.98
C LEU A 12 9.39 -3.79 7.39
N LYS A 13 8.09 -3.61 7.65
CA LYS A 13 7.16 -4.70 7.96
C LYS A 13 5.94 -4.63 7.06
N ILE A 14 5.43 -5.80 6.68
CA ILE A 14 4.16 -5.89 5.96
C ILE A 14 3.07 -6.21 6.98
N VAL A 15 2.06 -5.34 7.05
CA VAL A 15 0.96 -5.47 8.00
C VAL A 15 -0.36 -5.59 7.25
N ARG A 16 -1.13 -6.62 7.59
CA ARG A 16 -2.52 -6.77 7.16
C ARG A 16 -3.41 -6.08 8.20
N SER A 17 -4.02 -4.98 7.82
CA SER A 17 -4.99 -4.31 8.69
C SER A 17 -6.09 -3.69 7.85
N LYS A 18 -7.31 -3.76 8.33
CA LYS A 18 -8.45 -3.03 7.76
C LYS A 18 -8.51 -1.58 8.25
N VAL A 19 -7.82 -1.30 9.36
CA VAL A 19 -7.83 0.01 10.02
C VAL A 19 -6.40 0.56 10.12
N ARG A 20 -6.10 1.58 9.34
CA ARG A 20 -4.77 2.21 9.29
C ARG A 20 -4.35 2.80 10.64
N LYS A 21 -5.28 3.41 11.39
CA LYS A 21 -5.02 4.06 12.69
C LYS A 21 -4.49 3.13 13.77
N ARG A 22 -4.66 1.81 13.64
CA ARG A 22 -4.15 0.80 14.60
C ARG A 22 -2.69 0.41 14.36
N ILE A 23 -2.05 0.91 13.31
CA ILE A 23 -0.70 0.53 12.93
C ILE A 23 0.28 1.55 13.50
N LYS A 24 1.27 1.10 14.29
CA LYS A 24 2.33 1.95 14.84
C LYS A 24 3.48 2.07 13.83
N GLY A 25 3.93 3.30 13.54
CA GLY A 25 5.00 3.61 12.58
C GLY A 25 4.53 4.46 11.40
N LYS A 26 5.42 4.74 10.46
CA LYS A 26 5.06 5.40 9.19
C LYS A 26 4.43 4.35 8.27
N VAL A 27 3.16 4.54 7.92
CA VAL A 27 2.35 3.57 7.16
C VAL A 27 2.21 4.03 5.72
N PHE A 28 2.53 3.13 4.79
CA PHE A 28 2.48 3.37 3.34
C PHE A 28 1.54 2.40 2.64
N GLY A 29 0.94 2.82 1.57
CA GLY A 29 -0.07 2.09 0.84
C GLY A 29 -1.47 2.62 1.15
N PRO A 30 -2.50 1.92 0.78
CA PRO A 30 -2.57 0.45 0.66
C PRO A 30 -1.92 -0.09 -0.64
N PHE A 31 -1.50 -1.36 -0.57
CA PHE A 31 -1.00 -2.09 -1.73
C PHE A 31 -2.09 -3.01 -2.27
N PRO A 32 -2.21 -3.20 -3.61
CA PRO A 32 -3.29 -3.99 -4.21
C PRO A 32 -3.34 -5.44 -3.72
N ASN A 33 -2.17 -6.00 -3.43
CA ASN A 33 -2.04 -7.36 -2.89
C ASN A 33 -0.73 -7.52 -2.10
N VAL A 34 -0.62 -8.65 -1.39
CA VAL A 34 0.55 -8.97 -0.55
C VAL A 34 1.82 -9.17 -1.39
N VAL A 35 1.69 -9.67 -2.61
CA VAL A 35 2.84 -9.90 -3.52
C VAL A 35 3.45 -8.57 -3.91
N SER A 36 2.63 -7.59 -4.31
CA SER A 36 3.10 -6.24 -4.61
C SER A 36 3.81 -5.58 -3.42
N ALA A 37 3.23 -5.68 -2.22
CA ALA A 37 3.88 -5.17 -1.01
C ALA A 37 5.22 -5.87 -0.72
N ARG A 38 5.31 -7.20 -0.90
CA ARG A 38 6.56 -7.95 -0.72
C ARG A 38 7.63 -7.54 -1.73
N ASN A 39 7.25 -7.40 -2.99
CA ASN A 39 8.19 -6.98 -4.05
C ASN A 39 8.76 -5.59 -3.74
N THR A 40 7.90 -4.64 -3.31
CA THR A 40 8.33 -3.31 -2.89
C THR A 40 9.28 -3.36 -1.68
N VAL A 41 8.96 -4.15 -0.65
CA VAL A 41 9.84 -4.31 0.54
C VAL A 41 11.17 -4.94 0.15
N ASN A 42 11.16 -5.97 -0.70
CA ASN A 42 12.38 -6.63 -1.16
C ASN A 42 13.26 -5.67 -1.97
N LEU A 43 12.66 -4.87 -2.84
CA LEU A 43 13.36 -3.85 -3.61
C LEU A 43 14.04 -2.83 -2.68
N ILE A 44 13.30 -2.27 -1.71
CA ILE A 44 13.85 -1.30 -0.76
C ILE A 44 14.95 -1.93 0.10
N ASN A 45 14.79 -3.17 0.55
CA ASN A 45 15.79 -3.88 1.34
C ASN A 45 17.10 -4.20 0.57
N ARG A 46 17.05 -4.26 -0.75
CA ARG A 46 18.26 -4.36 -1.60
C ARG A 46 18.94 -2.99 -1.77
N MET A 47 18.15 -1.93 -1.82
CA MET A 47 18.66 -0.56 -2.02
C MET A 47 19.20 0.08 -0.75
N TYR A 48 18.66 -0.29 0.40
CA TYR A 48 18.96 0.32 1.70
C TYR A 48 19.30 -0.73 2.74
N PRO A 49 20.44 -0.62 3.43
CA PRO A 49 20.90 -1.60 4.41
C PRO A 49 20.16 -1.47 5.76
N LEU A 50 18.83 -1.65 5.73
CA LEU A 50 17.96 -1.62 6.90
C LEU A 50 18.19 -2.84 7.82
N LYS A 51 17.71 -2.72 9.06
CA LYS A 51 17.64 -3.85 9.98
C LYS A 51 16.68 -4.91 9.45
N LYS A 52 17.17 -6.14 9.22
CA LYS A 52 16.38 -7.28 8.70
C LYS A 52 16.02 -8.32 9.78
N CYS A 53 16.69 -8.27 10.93
CA CYS A 53 16.45 -9.20 12.04
C CYS A 53 15.40 -8.68 13.01
N ASP A 54 14.57 -9.57 13.57
CA ASP A 54 13.60 -9.20 14.59
C ASP A 54 14.28 -8.87 15.93
N LYS A 55 15.28 -9.67 16.31
CA LYS A 55 16.09 -9.46 17.53
C LYS A 55 17.53 -9.18 17.15
N LEU A 56 18.15 -8.20 17.81
CA LEU A 56 19.57 -7.93 17.66
C LEU A 56 20.38 -9.14 18.12
N LYS A 57 21.34 -9.56 17.30
CA LYS A 57 22.25 -10.69 17.60
C LYS A 57 23.48 -10.17 18.34
N LYS A 58 24.20 -11.09 19.02
CA LYS A 58 25.49 -10.77 19.67
C LYS A 58 26.60 -10.52 18.66
N ASP A 59 26.52 -11.14 17.49
CA ASP A 59 27.55 -11.10 16.45
C ASP A 59 27.00 -10.55 15.14
N LEU A 60 27.89 -9.99 14.32
CA LEU A 60 27.60 -9.55 12.96
C LEU A 60 27.13 -10.75 12.13
N CYS A 61 26.05 -10.58 11.43
CA CYS A 61 25.41 -11.65 10.66
C CYS A 61 25.75 -11.54 9.16
N LEU A 62 25.35 -12.55 8.39
CA LEU A 62 25.56 -12.59 6.94
C LEU A 62 25.12 -11.28 6.25
N TYR A 63 23.99 -10.72 6.61
CA TYR A 63 23.48 -9.47 6.01
C TYR A 63 24.46 -8.29 6.15
N TYR A 64 25.22 -8.22 7.24
CA TYR A 64 26.29 -7.23 7.37
C TYR A 64 27.44 -7.49 6.40
N HIS A 65 27.90 -8.73 6.32
CA HIS A 65 29.05 -9.09 5.48
C HIS A 65 28.77 -8.95 3.97
N ILE A 66 27.52 -9.10 3.55
CA ILE A 66 27.09 -8.87 2.16
C ILE A 66 26.62 -7.44 1.89
N GLY A 67 26.79 -6.50 2.85
CA GLY A 67 26.44 -5.09 2.68
C GLY A 67 24.94 -4.77 2.74
N GLU A 68 24.09 -5.72 3.09
CA GLU A 68 22.64 -5.55 3.16
C GLU A 68 22.11 -5.06 4.53
N CYS A 69 22.99 -4.84 5.49
CA CYS A 69 22.66 -4.31 6.81
C CYS A 69 23.85 -3.51 7.36
N LEU A 70 23.61 -2.41 8.03
CA LEU A 70 24.66 -1.58 8.64
C LEU A 70 25.28 -2.19 9.92
N GLY A 71 24.84 -3.39 10.35
CA GLY A 71 25.37 -4.02 11.54
C GLY A 71 24.85 -3.43 12.86
N TYR A 72 23.61 -3.01 12.90
CA TYR A 72 22.94 -2.39 14.07
C TYR A 72 23.08 -3.16 15.41
N CYS A 73 23.50 -4.42 15.34
CA CYS A 73 23.72 -5.23 16.55
C CYS A 73 25.05 -4.93 17.24
N LYS A 74 26.07 -4.42 16.54
CA LYS A 74 27.43 -4.14 17.07
C LYS A 74 27.99 -2.79 16.69
N VAL A 75 27.54 -2.22 15.55
CA VAL A 75 28.06 -0.96 15.03
C VAL A 75 27.14 0.16 15.54
N ASP A 76 27.73 1.18 16.12
CA ASP A 76 27.00 2.40 16.44
C ASP A 76 26.89 3.24 15.17
N ILE A 77 25.67 3.37 14.68
CA ILE A 77 25.39 4.07 13.42
C ILE A 77 24.97 5.49 13.74
N ASP A 78 25.60 6.44 13.07
CA ASP A 78 25.24 7.84 13.17
C ASP A 78 23.76 8.04 12.86
N LYS A 79 23.09 8.81 13.70
CA LYS A 79 21.67 9.11 13.58
C LYS A 79 21.35 9.79 12.26
N ASP A 80 22.22 10.67 11.77
CA ASP A 80 22.02 11.39 10.51
C ASP A 80 21.99 10.43 9.31
N ILE A 81 22.78 9.36 9.34
CA ILE A 81 22.76 8.33 8.30
C ILE A 81 21.40 7.61 8.31
N ILE A 82 20.90 7.27 9.50
CA ILE A 82 19.59 6.59 9.66
C ILE A 82 18.46 7.52 9.20
N ASP A 83 18.50 8.78 9.60
CA ASP A 83 17.47 9.76 9.29
C ASP A 83 17.43 10.07 7.77
N ASN A 84 18.58 10.25 7.14
CA ASN A 84 18.68 10.44 5.69
C ASN A 84 18.14 9.23 4.93
N MET A 85 18.54 8.02 5.32
CA MET A 85 18.07 6.79 4.70
C MET A 85 16.53 6.61 4.87
N THR A 86 15.99 6.87 6.05
CA THR A 86 14.55 6.75 6.30
C THR A 86 13.74 7.82 5.57
N ASN A 87 14.30 9.01 5.37
CA ASN A 87 13.69 10.06 4.56
C ASN A 87 13.64 9.67 3.08
N GLU A 88 14.75 9.14 2.53
CA GLU A 88 14.76 8.62 1.16
C GLU A 88 13.74 7.50 0.96
N ILE A 89 13.71 6.51 1.86
CA ILE A 89 12.74 5.41 1.84
C ILE A 89 11.31 5.95 1.89
N THR A 90 11.07 6.96 2.73
CA THR A 90 9.76 7.62 2.83
C THR A 90 9.35 8.26 1.51
N ARG A 91 10.27 8.92 0.80
CA ARG A 91 10.02 9.51 -0.53
C ARG A 91 9.71 8.42 -1.56
N VAL A 92 10.49 7.34 -1.59
CA VAL A 92 10.26 6.19 -2.50
C VAL A 92 8.88 5.59 -2.26
N LEU A 93 8.51 5.32 -1.01
CA LEU A 93 7.21 4.73 -0.66
C LEU A 93 6.02 5.68 -0.90
N ASN A 94 6.27 6.97 -1.01
CA ASN A 94 5.28 7.98 -1.42
C ASN A 94 5.23 8.22 -2.94
N GLY A 95 6.02 7.47 -3.73
CA GLY A 95 5.98 7.53 -5.19
C GLY A 95 6.99 8.46 -5.85
N ASP A 96 7.91 9.07 -5.10
CA ASP A 96 8.99 9.88 -5.66
C ASP A 96 10.19 8.98 -6.04
N TYR A 97 10.09 8.38 -7.22
CA TYR A 97 11.10 7.44 -7.71
C TYR A 97 12.20 8.11 -8.55
N LYS A 98 11.94 9.32 -9.06
CA LYS A 98 12.84 9.97 -10.03
C LYS A 98 14.26 10.18 -9.48
N PHE A 99 14.39 10.58 -8.22
CA PHE A 99 15.70 10.81 -7.62
C PHE A 99 16.47 9.49 -7.43
N VAL A 100 15.76 8.40 -7.13
CA VAL A 100 16.37 7.06 -6.93
C VAL A 100 16.81 6.46 -8.24
N THR A 101 15.96 6.50 -9.27
CA THR A 101 16.33 6.00 -10.61
C THR A 101 17.50 6.79 -11.18
N LYS A 102 17.56 8.12 -10.96
CA LYS A 102 18.70 8.93 -11.36
C LYS A 102 19.98 8.48 -10.65
N ARG A 103 19.97 8.32 -9.32
CA ARG A 103 21.12 7.85 -8.54
C ARG A 103 21.57 6.46 -8.99
N LEU A 104 20.64 5.52 -9.16
CA LEU A 104 20.98 4.17 -9.63
C LEU A 104 21.57 4.17 -11.05
N SER A 105 21.11 5.06 -11.93
CA SER A 105 21.67 5.23 -13.27
C SER A 105 23.10 5.76 -13.23
N GLU A 106 23.40 6.69 -12.33
CA GLU A 106 24.75 7.21 -12.12
C GLU A 106 25.69 6.12 -11.56
N GLU A 107 25.24 5.35 -10.57
CA GLU A 107 26.03 4.22 -10.01
C GLU A 107 26.20 3.08 -11.03
N MET A 108 25.19 2.79 -11.84
CA MET A 108 25.30 1.84 -12.96
C MET A 108 26.39 2.27 -13.94
N LYS A 109 26.43 3.55 -14.31
CA LYS A 109 27.46 4.08 -15.21
C LYS A 109 28.83 3.98 -14.60
N LYS A 110 29.03 4.38 -13.34
CA LYS A 110 30.32 4.24 -12.64
C LYS A 110 30.79 2.79 -12.57
N ALA A 111 29.89 1.85 -12.29
CA ALA A 111 30.20 0.42 -12.26
C ALA A 111 30.61 -0.08 -13.64
N SER A 112 29.93 0.35 -14.70
CA SER A 112 30.28 0.02 -16.08
C SER A 112 31.65 0.60 -16.48
N ASP A 113 31.91 1.85 -16.16
CA ASP A 113 33.18 2.54 -16.47
C ASP A 113 34.38 1.87 -15.74
N SER A 114 34.12 1.27 -14.56
CA SER A 114 35.10 0.46 -13.82
C SER A 114 35.13 -1.01 -14.21
N LEU A 115 34.49 -1.40 -15.31
CA LEU A 115 34.39 -2.76 -15.83
C LEU A 115 33.72 -3.77 -14.88
N ASN A 116 33.00 -3.30 -13.87
CA ASN A 116 32.24 -4.15 -12.94
C ASN A 116 30.83 -4.39 -13.49
N PHE A 117 30.76 -5.25 -14.51
CA PHE A 117 29.49 -5.48 -15.24
C PHE A 117 28.44 -6.20 -14.40
N GLU A 118 28.83 -7.03 -13.42
CA GLU A 118 27.85 -7.66 -12.51
C GLU A 118 27.10 -6.60 -11.70
N LYS A 119 27.83 -5.65 -11.13
CA LYS A 119 27.24 -4.57 -10.34
C LYS A 119 26.43 -3.61 -11.20
N ALA A 120 26.88 -3.33 -12.43
CA ALA A 120 26.12 -2.54 -13.39
C ALA A 120 24.79 -3.21 -13.76
N LEU A 121 24.79 -4.53 -13.96
CA LEU A 121 23.60 -5.32 -14.23
C LEU A 121 22.64 -5.32 -13.04
N GLU A 122 23.17 -5.40 -11.82
CA GLU A 122 22.35 -5.31 -10.59
C GLU A 122 21.61 -3.97 -10.50
N PHE A 123 22.28 -2.85 -10.72
CA PHE A 123 21.66 -1.54 -10.76
C PHE A 123 20.61 -1.40 -11.88
N LYS A 124 20.89 -1.95 -13.07
CA LYS A 124 19.93 -1.99 -14.18
C LYS A 124 18.66 -2.76 -13.79
N ASN A 125 18.81 -3.91 -13.13
CA ASN A 125 17.67 -4.70 -12.67
C ASN A 125 16.87 -3.96 -11.59
N MET A 126 17.53 -3.25 -10.68
CA MET A 126 16.84 -2.41 -9.68
C MET A 126 16.01 -1.30 -10.33
N ILE A 127 16.55 -0.62 -11.36
CA ILE A 127 15.82 0.41 -12.11
C ILE A 127 14.59 -0.20 -12.77
N SER A 128 14.73 -1.32 -13.45
CA SER A 128 13.62 -2.03 -14.10
C SER A 128 12.56 -2.48 -13.09
N ASP A 129 12.97 -2.97 -11.91
CA ASP A 129 12.06 -3.36 -10.84
C ASP A 129 11.27 -2.14 -10.29
N ILE A 130 11.92 -0.97 -10.18
CA ILE A 130 11.25 0.28 -9.80
C ILE A 130 10.21 0.64 -10.86
N GLU A 131 10.58 0.70 -12.13
CA GLU A 131 9.70 1.05 -13.24
C GLU A 131 8.49 0.11 -13.33
N ASN A 132 8.71 -1.19 -13.18
CA ASN A 132 7.64 -2.19 -13.14
C ASN A 132 6.73 -2.04 -11.92
N THR A 133 7.25 -1.63 -10.79
CA THR A 133 6.47 -1.39 -9.57
C THR A 133 5.62 -0.12 -9.72
N VAL A 134 6.21 0.94 -10.27
CA VAL A 134 5.53 2.21 -10.56
C VAL A 134 4.43 2.03 -11.59
N SER A 135 4.72 1.37 -12.72
CA SER A 135 3.73 1.19 -13.79
C SER A 135 2.51 0.40 -13.33
N LYS A 136 2.68 -0.57 -12.44
CA LYS A 136 1.56 -1.32 -11.84
C LYS A 136 0.77 -0.53 -10.79
N GLN A 137 1.36 0.50 -10.18
CA GLN A 137 0.67 1.39 -9.25
C GLN A 137 -0.03 2.57 -9.95
N ILE A 138 0.45 2.98 -11.12
CA ILE A 138 -0.07 4.16 -11.88
C ILE A 138 -1.42 3.89 -12.58
N ILE A 139 -1.91 2.66 -12.61
CA ILE A 139 -3.21 2.34 -13.25
C ILE A 139 -4.41 2.99 -12.54
N VAL A 140 -4.20 3.70 -11.44
CA VAL A 140 -5.29 4.44 -10.78
C VAL A 140 -4.87 5.89 -10.60
N SER A 141 -5.47 6.75 -11.41
CA SER A 141 -5.45 8.21 -11.48
C SER A 141 -4.53 8.98 -10.51
N ASN A 142 -3.87 10.04 -11.01
CA ASN A 142 -3.12 11.06 -10.25
C ASN A 142 -3.93 11.82 -9.18
N VAL A 143 -5.13 11.37 -8.83
CA VAL A 143 -6.02 12.02 -7.89
C VAL A 143 -6.14 11.15 -6.63
N LYS A 144 -5.73 11.68 -5.51
CA LYS A 144 -5.81 11.04 -4.18
C LYS A 144 -7.25 10.98 -3.66
N TYR A 145 -8.09 10.18 -4.31
CA TYR A 145 -9.44 9.93 -3.83
C TYR A 145 -9.49 8.76 -2.85
N ASN A 146 -10.19 8.97 -1.75
CA ASN A 146 -10.53 7.94 -0.78
C ASN A 146 -12.05 7.76 -0.79
N PHE A 147 -12.51 6.64 -1.33
CA PHE A 147 -13.92 6.29 -1.35
C PHE A 147 -14.11 4.78 -1.29
N ASP A 148 -15.30 4.35 -0.93
CA ASP A 148 -15.68 2.94 -0.98
C ASP A 148 -16.79 2.78 -2.01
N VAL A 149 -16.76 1.67 -2.73
CA VAL A 149 -17.77 1.31 -3.73
C VAL A 149 -18.54 0.12 -3.22
N PHE A 150 -19.85 0.24 -3.21
CA PHE A 150 -20.76 -0.84 -2.96
C PHE A 150 -21.59 -1.10 -4.20
N GLY A 151 -21.56 -2.35 -4.67
CA GLY A 151 -22.41 -2.81 -5.73
C GLY A 151 -23.21 -4.01 -5.27
N PHE A 152 -24.43 -4.22 -5.74
CA PHE A 152 -25.15 -5.44 -5.49
C PHE A 152 -25.67 -6.05 -6.78
N TYR A 153 -25.87 -7.34 -6.72
CA TYR A 153 -26.48 -8.14 -7.77
C TYR A 153 -27.37 -9.21 -7.12
N GLU A 154 -28.56 -9.38 -7.66
CA GLU A 154 -29.54 -10.34 -7.21
C GLU A 154 -29.59 -11.51 -8.19
N VAL A 155 -29.45 -12.71 -7.68
CA VAL A 155 -29.49 -13.96 -8.45
C VAL A 155 -30.27 -15.01 -7.65
N ASP A 156 -31.32 -15.52 -8.21
CA ASP A 156 -32.23 -16.43 -7.53
C ASP A 156 -32.69 -15.86 -6.18
N ASN A 157 -32.39 -16.53 -5.08
CA ASN A 157 -32.69 -16.09 -3.72
C ASN A 157 -31.45 -15.52 -3.01
N PHE A 158 -30.40 -15.13 -3.75
CA PHE A 158 -29.17 -14.61 -3.19
C PHE A 158 -28.98 -13.15 -3.55
N LEU A 159 -28.73 -12.33 -2.54
CA LEU A 159 -28.23 -10.97 -2.71
C LEU A 159 -26.72 -10.97 -2.52
N ILE A 160 -26.00 -10.66 -3.59
CA ILE A 160 -24.53 -10.57 -3.58
C ILE A 160 -24.13 -9.10 -3.51
N ILE A 161 -23.50 -8.69 -2.41
CA ILE A 161 -22.99 -7.32 -2.25
C ILE A 161 -21.49 -7.34 -2.45
N ALA A 162 -21.03 -6.65 -3.49
CA ALA A 162 -19.62 -6.43 -3.77
C ALA A 162 -19.16 -5.14 -3.08
N ILE A 163 -17.99 -5.18 -2.43
CA ILE A 163 -17.41 -4.05 -1.70
C ILE A 163 -15.99 -3.85 -2.21
N MET A 164 -15.66 -2.60 -2.55
CA MET A 164 -14.32 -2.23 -3.02
C MET A 164 -13.86 -0.98 -2.28
N PHE A 165 -12.67 -1.02 -1.70
CA PHE A 165 -12.05 0.14 -1.07
C PHE A 165 -11.04 0.77 -2.00
N VAL A 166 -11.19 2.06 -2.25
CA VAL A 166 -10.23 2.89 -2.97
C VAL A 166 -9.58 3.84 -1.96
N ARG A 167 -8.25 3.78 -1.85
CA ARG A 167 -7.46 4.66 -0.99
C ARG A 167 -6.30 5.21 -1.80
N ASP A 168 -6.13 6.53 -1.76
CA ASP A 168 -5.13 7.25 -2.54
C ASP A 168 -5.20 6.91 -4.05
N GLY A 169 -6.43 6.71 -4.57
CA GLY A 169 -6.69 6.32 -5.94
C GLY A 169 -6.41 4.84 -6.27
N VAL A 170 -6.04 3.99 -5.32
CA VAL A 170 -5.72 2.57 -5.53
C VAL A 170 -6.81 1.69 -4.90
N VAL A 171 -7.28 0.69 -5.65
CA VAL A 171 -8.14 -0.37 -5.10
C VAL A 171 -7.32 -1.22 -4.14
N CYS A 172 -7.54 -1.04 -2.85
CA CYS A 172 -6.75 -1.70 -1.81
C CYS A 172 -7.39 -2.94 -1.23
N PHE A 173 -8.69 -3.07 -1.36
CA PHE A 173 -9.42 -4.22 -0.86
C PHE A 173 -10.67 -4.45 -1.70
N LYS A 174 -10.98 -5.71 -1.91
CA LYS A 174 -12.14 -6.16 -2.67
C LYS A 174 -12.71 -7.39 -1.98
N THR A 175 -13.99 -7.38 -1.69
CA THR A 175 -14.68 -8.52 -1.08
C THR A 175 -16.12 -8.54 -1.54
N ASN A 176 -16.79 -9.65 -1.30
CA ASN A 176 -18.22 -9.78 -1.48
C ASN A 176 -18.85 -10.39 -0.22
N LYS A 177 -20.13 -10.13 -0.05
CA LYS A 177 -20.98 -10.74 0.96
C LYS A 177 -22.20 -11.34 0.23
N ILE A 178 -22.52 -12.57 0.55
CA ILE A 178 -23.73 -13.26 0.07
C ILE A 178 -24.73 -13.23 1.22
N ILE A 179 -25.94 -12.81 0.95
CA ILE A 179 -27.06 -12.76 1.89
C ILE A 179 -28.19 -13.62 1.29
N ASN A 180 -28.71 -14.52 2.09
CA ASN A 180 -29.86 -15.36 1.78
C ASN A 180 -31.04 -14.87 2.60
N ASP A 181 -32.22 -15.26 2.26
CA ASP A 181 -33.45 -15.06 3.04
C ASP A 181 -33.71 -13.57 3.36
N TYR A 182 -33.57 -12.70 2.38
CA TYR A 182 -33.96 -11.30 2.47
C TYR A 182 -35.40 -11.10 1.94
N ILE A 183 -36.08 -10.06 2.47
CA ILE A 183 -37.46 -9.72 2.05
C ILE A 183 -37.41 -8.71 0.91
N ASP A 184 -36.59 -7.69 1.03
CA ASP A 184 -36.38 -6.64 0.04
C ASP A 184 -34.88 -6.43 -0.20
N ALA A 185 -34.47 -6.55 -1.46
CA ALA A 185 -33.05 -6.46 -1.84
C ALA A 185 -32.48 -5.04 -1.61
N TYR A 186 -33.25 -4.01 -1.92
CA TYR A 186 -32.83 -2.63 -1.80
C TYR A 186 -32.69 -2.21 -0.33
N ASP A 187 -33.69 -2.52 0.50
CA ASP A 187 -33.65 -2.24 1.94
C ASP A 187 -32.51 -3.03 2.60
N THR A 188 -32.34 -4.29 2.26
CA THR A 188 -31.24 -5.13 2.76
C THR A 188 -29.88 -4.57 2.37
N TYR A 189 -29.73 -4.08 1.15
CA TYR A 189 -28.50 -3.44 0.66
C TYR A 189 -28.17 -2.15 1.45
N ILE A 190 -29.14 -1.25 1.63
CA ILE A 190 -28.96 -0.01 2.37
C ILE A 190 -28.61 -0.29 3.83
N ARG A 191 -29.34 -1.17 4.51
CA ARG A 191 -29.05 -1.59 5.90
C ARG A 191 -27.69 -2.23 6.04
N PHE A 192 -27.29 -3.03 5.06
CA PHE A 192 -25.96 -3.64 5.05
C PHE A 192 -24.86 -2.57 5.04
N ILE A 193 -24.97 -1.53 4.22
CA ILE A 193 -24.00 -0.43 4.17
C ILE A 193 -23.88 0.27 5.52
N VAL A 194 -25.00 0.59 6.15
CA VAL A 194 -25.02 1.24 7.48
C VAL A 194 -24.34 0.34 8.53
N TYR A 195 -24.77 -0.93 8.63
CA TYR A 195 -24.16 -1.90 9.56
C TYR A 195 -22.66 -2.14 9.29
N PHE A 196 -22.26 -2.08 8.02
CA PHE A 196 -20.86 -2.24 7.63
C PHE A 196 -19.99 -1.16 8.28
N TYR A 197 -20.42 0.08 8.28
CA TYR A 197 -19.66 1.20 8.86
C TYR A 197 -19.69 1.29 10.39
N GLU A 198 -20.48 0.50 11.07
CA GLU A 198 -20.30 0.29 12.53
C GLU A 198 -18.95 -0.39 12.85
N LYS A 199 -18.39 -1.15 11.90
CA LYS A 199 -17.17 -1.95 12.08
C LYS A 199 -15.96 -1.43 11.34
N TYR A 200 -16.16 -0.58 10.34
CA TYR A 200 -15.11 -0.08 9.46
C TYR A 200 -15.02 1.44 9.49
N ASP A 201 -13.83 1.97 9.20
CA ASP A 201 -13.65 3.42 9.10
C ASP A 201 -14.43 3.98 7.92
N LEU A 202 -15.23 5.01 8.16
CA LEU A 202 -16.05 5.69 7.18
C LEU A 202 -15.17 6.61 6.31
N PRO A 203 -15.20 6.51 4.97
CA PRO A 203 -14.52 7.42 4.08
C PRO A 203 -15.27 8.74 3.96
N LYS A 204 -14.71 9.72 3.29
CA LYS A 204 -15.41 11.00 3.00
C LYS A 204 -16.49 10.84 1.92
N LYS A 205 -16.42 9.79 1.10
CA LYS A 205 -17.32 9.55 -0.03
C LYS A 205 -17.56 8.06 -0.20
N ILE A 206 -18.77 7.69 -0.54
CA ILE A 206 -19.14 6.34 -0.96
C ILE A 206 -19.79 6.38 -2.33
N VAL A 207 -19.64 5.31 -3.07
CA VAL A 207 -20.24 5.10 -4.39
C VAL A 207 -21.19 3.91 -4.27
N VAL A 208 -22.43 4.08 -4.65
CA VAL A 208 -23.47 3.05 -4.51
C VAL A 208 -24.27 2.88 -5.80
N ASN A 209 -24.96 1.76 -5.95
CA ASN A 209 -25.91 1.59 -7.04
C ASN A 209 -27.04 2.62 -6.96
N ASP A 210 -27.64 2.92 -8.12
CA ASP A 210 -28.90 3.68 -8.19
C ASP A 210 -30.05 2.78 -7.70
N VAL A 211 -30.42 3.01 -6.45
CA VAL A 211 -31.51 2.27 -5.77
C VAL A 211 -32.41 3.25 -5.01
N PRO A 212 -33.65 2.89 -4.75
CA PRO A 212 -34.53 3.69 -3.90
C PRO A 212 -33.85 4.01 -2.56
N ASN A 213 -34.00 5.26 -2.11
CA ASN A 213 -33.43 5.74 -0.85
C ASN A 213 -31.88 5.72 -0.75
N ALA A 214 -31.13 5.55 -1.85
CA ALA A 214 -29.66 5.56 -1.80
C ALA A 214 -29.11 6.86 -1.18
N LEU A 215 -29.72 7.99 -1.46
CA LEU A 215 -29.34 9.31 -0.92
C LEU A 215 -29.61 9.45 0.57
N SER A 216 -30.51 8.66 1.17
CA SER A 216 -30.71 8.67 2.62
C SER A 216 -29.45 8.25 3.41
N LEU A 217 -28.51 7.54 2.75
CA LEU A 217 -27.21 7.23 3.33
C LEU A 217 -26.37 8.46 3.65
N GLU A 218 -26.55 9.60 2.94
CA GLU A 218 -25.86 10.85 3.25
C GLU A 218 -26.27 11.38 4.63
N GLU A 219 -27.58 11.34 4.91
CA GLU A 219 -28.11 11.80 6.20
C GLU A 219 -27.71 10.86 7.34
N VAL A 220 -27.80 9.54 7.11
CA VAL A 220 -27.52 8.53 8.13
C VAL A 220 -26.03 8.42 8.45
N LEU A 221 -25.16 8.47 7.43
CA LEU A 221 -23.73 8.26 7.59
C LEU A 221 -22.93 9.57 7.68
N GLY A 222 -23.49 10.70 7.28
CA GLY A 222 -22.78 11.99 7.25
C GLY A 222 -21.64 12.05 6.24
N VAL A 223 -21.76 11.34 5.11
CA VAL A 223 -20.76 11.28 4.04
C VAL A 223 -21.39 11.53 2.69
N SER A 224 -20.62 12.02 1.72
CA SER A 224 -21.11 12.20 0.35
C SER A 224 -21.38 10.85 -0.32
N VAL A 225 -22.57 10.71 -0.89
CA VAL A 225 -22.99 9.53 -1.65
C VAL A 225 -23.02 9.85 -3.15
N LEU A 226 -22.29 9.07 -3.94
CA LEU A 226 -22.30 9.18 -5.39
C LEU A 226 -23.04 7.99 -6.00
N ILE A 227 -23.99 8.31 -6.85
CA ILE A 227 -24.67 7.34 -7.72
C ILE A 227 -24.08 7.58 -9.12
N PRO A 228 -23.24 6.68 -9.66
CA PRO A 228 -22.60 6.91 -10.95
C PRO A 228 -23.61 6.78 -12.10
N SER A 229 -23.62 7.74 -12.99
CA SER A 229 -24.27 7.64 -14.30
C SER A 229 -23.30 7.05 -15.33
N ARG A 230 -23.81 6.60 -16.50
CA ARG A 230 -22.94 6.09 -17.58
C ARG A 230 -21.97 7.19 -18.03
N GLY A 231 -20.66 6.97 -17.79
CA GLY A 231 -19.58 7.87 -18.21
C GLY A 231 -18.83 8.57 -17.08
N ASP A 232 -19.21 8.38 -15.81
CA ASP A 232 -18.59 9.03 -14.65
C ASP A 232 -17.45 8.20 -14.00
N VAL A 233 -16.88 7.21 -14.69
CA VAL A 233 -15.79 6.36 -14.19
C VAL A 233 -14.52 6.57 -15.02
#